data_a4002809e30cc0dc2dadeabe0a3634f0
#
_entry.id   a4002809e30cc0dc2dadeabe0a3634f0
#
_cell.length_a   1.000
_cell.length_b   1.000
_cell.length_c   1.000
_cell.angle_alpha   90.00
_cell.angle_beta   90.00
_cell.angle_gamma   90.00
#
_symmetry.space_group_name_H-M   'P 1'
#
loop_
_entity.id
_entity.type
_entity.pdbx_description
1 polymer ?
#
loop_
_entity_poly.entity_id
_entity_poly.type
_entity_poly.pdbx_seq_one_letter_code
_entity_poly.pdbx_strand_id
1 'polypeptide(L)'
;SHTHYCGNIGEFPQLDPWNFNHSLAFDKNPSNRTITPDPYGYRSFTGNPAAKLLHWYPKWQPGSVSGMDQAGWSVTGAGEYLIYGGEFTAVGGVAQQGLVRFAKPSTAPNKVGPTIQGGAYQISTQSFRAGQVRIAWSANHDADNAKLTYEVFRRDIAQPIYTTTAESTYWVRPRLTHSDNAVTAGQTYQYRVKVTDPNGNSTTSDWTSATVAATGTENAYNIAVLDSQPKYYWPLNEASGTSGIDWMAGNDVTLAGGTTRGQAGQVVGAASSSTAFNGSNGTGASSVSEVGPNTFSVEAW
;
A
#
# COMPACT_ATOMS: atom_id res chain seq x y z
N SER A 1 -4.97 11.68 -24.84
CA SER A 1 -4.02 12.31 -23.92
C SER A 1 -3.68 11.37 -22.78
N HIS A 2 -2.67 11.69 -22.01
CA HIS A 2 -2.31 10.98 -20.81
C HIS A 2 -1.87 11.98 -19.72
N THR A 3 -2.00 11.57 -18.46
CA THR A 3 -1.60 12.38 -17.31
C THR A 3 -0.80 11.49 -16.36
N HIS A 4 0.37 11.97 -15.92
CA HIS A 4 1.25 11.26 -15.01
C HIS A 4 1.50 12.02 -13.70
N TYR A 5 0.90 13.19 -13.53
CA TYR A 5 1.04 14.04 -12.36
C TYR A 5 -0.23 14.86 -12.09
N CYS A 6 -0.72 14.81 -10.87
CA CYS A 6 -1.79 15.65 -10.32
C CYS A 6 -1.48 16.07 -8.87
N GLY A 7 -0.21 16.06 -8.47
CA GLY A 7 0.21 16.37 -7.09
C GLY A 7 -0.07 17.80 -6.68
N ASN A 8 -0.08 18.75 -7.64
CA ASN A 8 -0.39 20.15 -7.38
C ASN A 8 -1.86 20.40 -6.97
N ILE A 9 -2.76 19.46 -7.23
CA ILE A 9 -4.14 19.45 -6.69
C ILE A 9 -4.30 18.52 -5.49
N GLY A 10 -3.19 17.93 -5.00
CA GLY A 10 -3.16 17.03 -3.85
C GLY A 10 -3.53 15.58 -4.17
N GLU A 11 -3.38 15.16 -5.43
CA GLU A 11 -3.65 13.82 -5.92
C GLU A 11 -2.35 13.08 -6.29
N PHE A 12 -2.35 12.20 -7.28
CA PHE A 12 -1.20 11.33 -7.55
C PHE A 12 0.08 12.10 -7.90
N PRO A 13 1.22 11.68 -7.28
CA PRO A 13 2.53 12.22 -7.61
C PRO A 13 3.02 11.69 -8.96
N GLN A 14 4.07 12.31 -9.47
CA GLN A 14 4.85 11.71 -10.56
C GLN A 14 5.68 10.56 -9.96
N LEU A 15 5.36 9.32 -10.38
CA LEU A 15 6.08 8.13 -9.96
C LEU A 15 7.32 7.90 -10.85
N ASP A 16 8.24 7.03 -10.39
CA ASP A 16 9.34 6.52 -11.19
C ASP A 16 9.29 4.98 -11.19
N PRO A 17 9.03 4.32 -12.32
CA PRO A 17 8.68 4.88 -13.63
C PRO A 17 7.32 5.60 -13.65
N TRP A 18 7.11 6.48 -14.60
CA TRP A 18 5.85 7.22 -14.75
C TRP A 18 4.66 6.30 -14.97
N ASN A 19 3.58 6.56 -14.22
CA ASN A 19 2.31 5.90 -14.45
C ASN A 19 1.38 6.81 -15.25
N PHE A 20 0.99 6.37 -16.43
CA PHE A 20 0.16 7.16 -17.34
C PHE A 20 -1.32 6.83 -17.18
N ASN A 21 -2.10 7.81 -16.76
CA ASN A 21 -3.57 7.75 -16.77
C ASN A 21 -4.09 8.36 -18.08
N HIS A 22 -4.72 7.56 -18.91
CA HIS A 22 -5.24 7.99 -20.23
C HIS A 22 -6.66 8.56 -20.17
N SER A 23 -7.33 8.44 -19.05
CA SER A 23 -8.57 9.14 -18.71
C SER A 23 -8.64 9.41 -17.22
N LEU A 24 -9.20 10.56 -16.86
CA LEU A 24 -9.48 10.96 -15.50
C LEU A 24 -10.89 11.52 -15.44
N ALA A 25 -11.55 11.34 -14.31
CA ALA A 25 -12.86 11.91 -14.05
C ALA A 25 -12.75 12.95 -12.93
N PHE A 26 -13.37 14.09 -13.11
CA PHE A 26 -13.41 15.15 -12.10
C PHE A 26 -14.84 15.49 -11.75
N ASP A 27 -15.07 15.84 -10.48
CA ASP A 27 -16.33 16.44 -10.05
C ASP A 27 -16.45 17.84 -10.72
N LYS A 28 -17.69 18.21 -11.05
CA LYS A 28 -17.96 19.56 -11.59
C LYS A 28 -17.76 20.67 -10.57
N ASN A 29 -17.77 20.34 -9.27
CA ASN A 29 -17.46 21.25 -8.19
C ASN A 29 -15.98 21.09 -7.79
N PRO A 30 -15.29 22.17 -7.43
CA PRO A 30 -13.91 22.08 -6.96
C PRO A 30 -13.83 21.33 -5.63
N SER A 31 -12.63 20.88 -5.29
CA SER A 31 -12.31 20.42 -3.95
C SER A 31 -12.20 21.62 -2.97
N ASN A 32 -12.06 21.32 -1.67
CA ASN A 32 -11.79 22.34 -0.66
C ASN A 32 -10.30 22.77 -0.62
N ARG A 33 -9.50 22.36 -1.61
CA ARG A 33 -8.06 22.66 -1.71
C ARG A 33 -7.82 23.76 -2.74
N THR A 34 -6.66 24.40 -2.64
CA THR A 34 -6.11 25.29 -3.65
C THR A 34 -4.94 24.62 -4.37
N ILE A 35 -4.74 24.97 -5.63
CA ILE A 35 -3.62 24.49 -6.43
C ILE A 35 -2.31 25.01 -5.83
N THR A 36 -1.37 24.08 -5.56
CA THR A 36 -0.02 24.41 -5.09
C THR A 36 0.93 24.67 -6.27
N PRO A 37 2.11 25.29 -6.06
CA PRO A 37 3.10 25.46 -7.10
C PRO A 37 3.47 24.14 -7.79
N ASP A 38 3.68 24.21 -9.09
CA ASP A 38 4.15 23.08 -9.87
C ASP A 38 5.68 22.92 -9.70
N PRO A 39 6.19 21.73 -9.28
CA PRO A 39 7.62 21.52 -9.07
C PRO A 39 8.39 21.14 -10.34
N TYR A 40 7.70 20.89 -11.46
CA TYR A 40 8.29 20.37 -12.70
C TYR A 40 8.39 21.38 -13.83
N GLY A 41 8.01 22.66 -13.59
CA GLY A 41 8.09 23.73 -14.57
C GLY A 41 6.92 23.78 -15.55
N TYR A 42 5.82 23.08 -15.29
CA TYR A 42 4.59 23.23 -16.06
C TYR A 42 3.89 24.56 -15.73
N ARG A 43 2.93 24.95 -16.57
CA ARG A 43 2.18 26.18 -16.33
C ARG A 43 1.49 26.13 -14.96
N SER A 44 1.84 27.11 -14.12
CA SER A 44 1.29 27.20 -12.77
C SER A 44 -0.06 27.90 -12.75
N PHE A 45 -0.99 27.32 -12.00
CA PHE A 45 -2.31 27.88 -11.67
C PHE A 45 -2.46 28.04 -10.16
N THR A 46 -1.35 28.23 -9.46
CA THR A 46 -1.26 28.35 -7.98
C THR A 46 -2.29 29.32 -7.44
N GLY A 47 -2.95 28.93 -6.34
CA GLY A 47 -3.93 29.75 -5.63
C GLY A 47 -5.36 29.62 -6.16
N ASN A 48 -5.57 29.05 -7.34
CA ASN A 48 -6.93 28.77 -7.83
C ASN A 48 -7.55 27.57 -7.11
N PRO A 49 -8.89 27.43 -7.07
CA PRO A 49 -9.54 26.24 -6.56
C PRO A 49 -9.08 24.98 -7.28
N ALA A 50 -8.69 23.96 -6.52
CA ALA A 50 -8.23 22.71 -7.08
C ALA A 50 -9.41 21.84 -7.54
N ALA A 51 -9.25 21.18 -8.68
CA ALA A 51 -10.21 20.20 -9.16
C ALA A 51 -10.33 19.04 -8.15
N LYS A 52 -11.51 18.44 -8.06
CA LYS A 52 -11.75 17.24 -7.25
C LYS A 52 -11.70 16.03 -8.15
N LEU A 53 -10.63 15.26 -8.04
CA LEU A 53 -10.48 14.01 -8.78
C LEU A 53 -11.42 12.94 -8.21
N LEU A 54 -12.09 12.22 -9.10
CA LEU A 54 -12.90 11.06 -8.75
C LEU A 54 -12.05 9.79 -8.81
N HIS A 55 -12.33 8.85 -7.93
CA HIS A 55 -11.63 7.57 -7.89
C HIS A 55 -12.11 6.68 -9.04
N TRP A 56 -11.52 6.89 -10.23
CA TRP A 56 -11.83 6.14 -11.44
C TRP A 56 -10.64 6.17 -12.40
N TYR A 57 -9.91 5.04 -12.47
CA TYR A 57 -8.64 4.88 -13.17
C TYR A 57 -8.68 3.66 -14.10
N PRO A 58 -9.52 3.67 -15.17
CA PRO A 58 -9.59 2.54 -16.07
C PRO A 58 -8.24 2.29 -16.73
N LYS A 59 -7.85 1.02 -16.75
CA LYS A 59 -6.58 0.60 -17.33
C LYS A 59 -6.70 0.54 -18.84
N TRP A 60 -6.08 1.48 -19.52
CA TRP A 60 -6.01 1.53 -20.98
C TRP A 60 -4.75 0.83 -21.49
N GLN A 61 -4.87 0.19 -22.66
CA GLN A 61 -3.73 -0.20 -23.47
C GLN A 61 -3.74 0.65 -24.75
N PRO A 62 -2.88 1.69 -24.86
CA PRO A 62 -2.80 2.53 -26.03
C PRO A 62 -2.51 1.75 -27.30
N GLY A 63 -2.94 2.26 -28.44
CA GLY A 63 -2.51 1.81 -29.74
C GLY A 63 -1.21 2.48 -30.17
N SER A 64 -0.60 1.97 -31.22
CA SER A 64 0.71 2.42 -31.71
C SER A 64 0.67 3.07 -33.10
N VAL A 65 -0.49 3.18 -33.72
CA VAL A 65 -0.61 3.63 -35.12
C VAL A 65 -0.17 5.09 -35.30
N SER A 66 -0.59 5.97 -34.36
CA SER A 66 -0.17 7.39 -34.41
C SER A 66 1.21 7.63 -33.81
N GLY A 67 1.77 6.70 -33.06
CA GLY A 67 3.01 6.86 -32.31
C GLY A 67 2.92 7.85 -31.14
N MET A 68 1.71 8.29 -30.76
CA MET A 68 1.48 9.31 -29.74
C MET A 68 1.27 8.76 -28.34
N ASP A 69 1.20 7.46 -28.19
CA ASP A 69 0.92 6.76 -26.92
C ASP A 69 -0.32 7.34 -26.20
N GLN A 70 -1.36 7.58 -26.97
CA GLN A 70 -2.65 8.13 -26.52
C GLN A 70 -3.70 7.02 -26.57
N ALA A 71 -4.71 7.07 -25.70
CA ALA A 71 -5.81 6.11 -25.76
C ALA A 71 -7.14 6.79 -26.13
N GLY A 72 -7.71 7.57 -25.21
CA GLY A 72 -8.97 8.28 -25.48
C GLY A 72 -8.75 9.60 -26.21
N TRP A 73 -9.39 9.79 -27.35
CA TRP A 73 -9.34 11.04 -28.13
C TRP A 73 -10.63 11.83 -28.05
N SER A 74 -11.74 11.13 -27.87
CA SER A 74 -13.07 11.71 -27.73
C SER A 74 -13.87 10.99 -26.66
N VAL A 75 -14.72 11.74 -25.97
CA VAL A 75 -15.63 11.20 -24.96
C VAL A 75 -16.99 11.87 -25.06
N THR A 76 -18.04 11.10 -24.93
CA THR A 76 -19.42 11.59 -24.82
C THR A 76 -20.20 10.75 -23.82
N GLY A 77 -21.22 11.35 -23.21
CA GLY A 77 -22.07 10.68 -22.25
C GLY A 77 -23.56 10.84 -22.61
N ALA A 78 -24.33 9.78 -22.41
CA ALA A 78 -25.78 9.83 -22.56
C ALA A 78 -26.44 8.83 -21.59
N GLY A 79 -27.34 9.34 -20.75
CA GLY A 79 -28.03 8.53 -19.73
C GLY A 79 -27.05 7.83 -18.78
N GLU A 80 -27.09 6.52 -18.75
CA GLU A 80 -26.26 5.68 -17.86
C GLU A 80 -24.90 5.26 -18.49
N TYR A 81 -24.55 5.83 -19.64
CA TYR A 81 -23.39 5.43 -20.42
C TYR A 81 -22.41 6.55 -20.65
N LEU A 82 -21.12 6.18 -20.69
CA LEU A 82 -20.02 7.01 -21.14
C LEU A 82 -19.31 6.26 -22.26
N ILE A 83 -19.10 6.93 -23.40
CA ILE A 83 -18.50 6.35 -24.60
C ILE A 83 -17.21 7.07 -24.91
N TYR A 84 -16.13 6.30 -25.09
CA TYR A 84 -14.84 6.79 -25.57
C TYR A 84 -14.55 6.25 -26.97
N GLY A 85 -14.08 7.16 -27.83
CA GLY A 85 -13.46 6.83 -29.11
C GLY A 85 -11.98 7.20 -29.06
N GLY A 86 -11.11 6.41 -29.66
CA GLY A 86 -9.68 6.68 -29.67
C GLY A 86 -8.81 5.58 -30.23
N GLU A 87 -7.53 5.67 -29.95
CA GLU A 87 -6.52 4.70 -30.35
C GLU A 87 -6.12 3.80 -29.18
N PHE A 88 -6.84 2.72 -28.96
CA PHE A 88 -6.56 1.74 -27.92
C PHE A 88 -6.90 0.33 -28.39
N THR A 89 -6.26 -0.67 -27.78
CA THR A 89 -6.40 -2.08 -28.13
C THR A 89 -7.08 -2.90 -27.04
N ALA A 90 -7.05 -2.41 -25.78
CA ALA A 90 -7.74 -3.02 -24.67
C ALA A 90 -8.11 -2.00 -23.59
N VAL A 91 -9.14 -2.33 -22.81
CA VAL A 91 -9.59 -1.57 -21.63
C VAL A 91 -9.90 -2.55 -20.50
N GLY A 92 -9.34 -2.32 -19.30
CA GLY A 92 -9.54 -3.20 -18.15
C GLY A 92 -9.02 -4.63 -18.36
N GLY A 93 -8.03 -4.82 -19.24
CA GLY A 93 -7.51 -6.14 -19.61
C GLY A 93 -8.35 -6.91 -20.64
N VAL A 94 -9.46 -6.32 -21.11
CA VAL A 94 -10.33 -6.90 -22.13
C VAL A 94 -10.02 -6.27 -23.48
N ALA A 95 -9.82 -7.09 -24.51
CA ALA A 95 -9.60 -6.61 -25.89
C ALA A 95 -10.79 -5.76 -26.35
N GLN A 96 -10.51 -4.50 -26.70
CA GLN A 96 -11.52 -3.52 -27.11
C GLN A 96 -10.83 -2.46 -27.97
N GLN A 97 -11.16 -2.40 -29.25
CA GLN A 97 -10.46 -1.51 -30.19
C GLN A 97 -11.29 -0.30 -30.57
N GLY A 98 -10.69 0.87 -30.43
CA GLY A 98 -11.15 2.12 -31.02
C GLY A 98 -12.43 2.72 -30.42
N LEU A 99 -13.32 1.92 -29.85
CA LEU A 99 -14.57 2.36 -29.25
C LEU A 99 -14.87 1.52 -28.00
N VAL A 100 -15.14 2.18 -26.87
CA VAL A 100 -15.55 1.52 -25.63
C VAL A 100 -16.71 2.25 -24.98
N ARG A 101 -17.62 1.50 -24.39
CA ARG A 101 -18.72 2.00 -23.59
C ARG A 101 -18.58 1.55 -22.13
N PHE A 102 -18.55 2.51 -21.23
CA PHE A 102 -18.71 2.29 -19.80
C PHE A 102 -20.15 2.50 -19.42
N ALA A 103 -20.64 1.76 -18.43
CA ALA A 103 -21.97 1.90 -17.88
C ALA A 103 -21.89 2.07 -16.36
N LYS A 104 -22.89 2.70 -15.75
CA LYS A 104 -23.01 2.70 -14.30
C LYS A 104 -23.21 1.28 -13.77
N PRO A 105 -22.75 0.95 -12.55
CA PRO A 105 -22.92 -0.37 -11.94
C PRO A 105 -24.38 -0.85 -11.88
N SER A 106 -25.34 0.07 -11.77
CA SER A 106 -26.77 -0.22 -11.83
C SER A 106 -27.25 -0.77 -13.17
N THR A 107 -26.52 -0.47 -14.26
CA THR A 107 -26.88 -0.88 -15.64
C THR A 107 -26.09 -2.12 -16.07
N ALA A 108 -24.84 -2.24 -15.65
CA ALA A 108 -24.00 -3.40 -15.94
C ALA A 108 -23.17 -3.77 -14.70
N PRO A 109 -23.07 -5.09 -14.39
CA PRO A 109 -22.27 -5.52 -13.25
C PRO A 109 -20.83 -5.07 -13.38
N ASN A 110 -20.31 -4.42 -12.33
CA ASN A 110 -18.88 -4.12 -12.22
C ASN A 110 -18.12 -5.43 -11.93
N LYS A 111 -17.08 -5.71 -12.74
CA LYS A 111 -16.21 -6.87 -12.59
C LYS A 111 -14.74 -6.48 -12.39
N VAL A 112 -14.45 -5.19 -12.29
CA VAL A 112 -13.13 -4.70 -11.90
C VAL A 112 -13.00 -4.88 -10.40
N GLY A 113 -11.89 -5.43 -9.95
CA GLY A 113 -11.67 -5.70 -8.53
C GLY A 113 -10.25 -5.35 -8.11
N PRO A 114 -9.88 -5.65 -6.86
CA PRO A 114 -8.58 -5.31 -6.31
C PRO A 114 -7.44 -5.85 -7.17
N THR A 115 -6.45 -4.99 -7.45
CA THR A 115 -5.47 -5.18 -8.52
C THR A 115 -4.39 -6.19 -8.20
N ILE A 116 -3.87 -6.22 -6.95
CA ILE A 116 -2.71 -7.05 -6.59
C ILE A 116 -3.20 -8.40 -6.09
N GLN A 117 -2.67 -9.51 -6.66
CA GLN A 117 -3.20 -10.85 -6.46
C GLN A 117 -2.11 -11.87 -6.15
N GLY A 118 -2.48 -12.95 -5.46
CA GLY A 118 -1.63 -14.11 -5.20
C GLY A 118 -0.27 -13.73 -4.61
N GLY A 119 0.80 -14.30 -5.12
CA GLY A 119 2.17 -14.05 -4.66
C GLY A 119 2.66 -12.60 -4.82
N ALA A 120 2.03 -11.80 -5.70
CA ALA A 120 2.30 -10.38 -5.80
C ALA A 120 1.67 -9.58 -4.62
N TYR A 121 0.61 -10.12 -4.01
CA TYR A 121 0.01 -9.51 -2.82
C TYR A 121 0.64 -10.09 -1.56
N GLN A 122 1.80 -9.56 -1.20
CA GLN A 122 2.58 -10.04 -0.08
C GLN A 122 2.03 -9.57 1.26
N ILE A 123 2.04 -10.50 2.23
CA ILE A 123 1.79 -10.24 3.64
C ILE A 123 3.01 -10.63 4.46
N SER A 124 3.23 -9.96 5.59
CA SER A 124 4.27 -10.31 6.56
C SER A 124 3.62 -10.99 7.75
N THR A 125 4.22 -12.09 8.22
CA THR A 125 3.78 -12.81 9.40
C THR A 125 4.97 -13.04 10.32
N GLN A 126 4.89 -12.57 11.57
CA GLN A 126 5.99 -12.59 12.54
C GLN A 126 5.47 -12.95 13.93
N SER A 127 6.31 -13.61 14.72
CA SER A 127 6.03 -13.89 16.12
C SER A 127 7.26 -13.54 16.96
N PHE A 128 7.08 -12.61 17.88
CA PHE A 128 8.12 -12.11 18.79
C PHE A 128 7.94 -12.63 20.21
N ARG A 129 6.78 -13.19 20.53
CA ARG A 129 6.45 -13.76 21.83
C ARG A 129 5.56 -14.99 21.71
N ALA A 130 5.57 -15.82 22.74
CA ALA A 130 4.67 -16.95 22.87
C ALA A 130 3.20 -16.47 22.83
N GLY A 131 2.35 -17.22 22.16
CA GLY A 131 0.93 -16.94 22.10
C GLY A 131 0.50 -15.79 21.17
N GLN A 132 1.40 -15.28 20.31
CA GLN A 132 1.03 -14.21 19.37
C GLN A 132 1.70 -14.39 18.01
N VAL A 133 0.94 -14.16 16.94
CA VAL A 133 1.46 -13.90 15.60
C VAL A 133 0.94 -12.54 15.13
N ARG A 134 1.82 -11.69 14.65
CA ARG A 134 1.49 -10.44 14.02
C ARG A 134 1.45 -10.62 12.51
N ILE A 135 0.36 -10.16 11.90
CA ILE A 135 0.13 -10.16 10.47
C ILE A 135 0.09 -8.71 10.00
N ALA A 136 0.87 -8.36 8.98
CA ALA A 136 0.90 -7.01 8.41
C ALA A 136 0.84 -7.08 6.89
N TRP A 137 0.15 -6.11 6.28
CA TRP A 137 0.03 -6.00 4.83
C TRP A 137 -0.18 -4.55 4.40
N SER A 138 0.17 -4.21 3.16
CA SER A 138 -0.22 -2.94 2.56
C SER A 138 -1.63 -3.06 2.00
N ALA A 139 -2.45 -2.03 2.16
CA ALA A 139 -3.74 -2.00 1.51
C ALA A 139 -3.59 -2.28 0.00
N ASN A 140 -4.50 -3.04 -0.57
CA ASN A 140 -4.60 -3.21 -2.02
C ASN A 140 -5.15 -1.92 -2.63
N HIS A 141 -5.20 -1.82 -3.92
CA HIS A 141 -5.89 -0.73 -4.61
C HIS A 141 -6.80 -1.28 -5.70
N ASP A 142 -7.79 -0.51 -6.05
CA ASP A 142 -8.77 -0.82 -7.08
C ASP A 142 -8.89 0.36 -8.03
N ALA A 143 -9.31 0.11 -9.26
CA ALA A 143 -9.36 1.15 -10.29
C ALA A 143 -10.56 2.08 -10.14
N ASP A 144 -11.63 1.66 -9.46
CA ASP A 144 -12.88 2.40 -9.33
C ASP A 144 -13.51 2.37 -7.94
N ASN A 145 -12.86 1.71 -6.97
CA ASN A 145 -13.29 1.62 -5.59
C ASN A 145 -12.17 2.01 -4.63
N ALA A 146 -12.28 3.17 -3.97
CA ALA A 146 -11.28 3.63 -3.01
C ALA A 146 -11.29 2.79 -1.72
N LYS A 147 -12.49 2.42 -1.23
CA LYS A 147 -12.68 1.68 0.02
C LYS A 147 -12.80 0.20 -0.24
N LEU A 148 -11.90 -0.58 0.36
CA LEU A 148 -11.84 -2.04 0.26
C LEU A 148 -12.02 -2.68 1.64
N THR A 149 -12.59 -3.89 1.65
CA THR A 149 -12.73 -4.73 2.84
C THR A 149 -11.64 -5.78 2.86
N TYR A 150 -10.99 -5.96 4.01
CA TYR A 150 -9.90 -6.91 4.24
C TYR A 150 -10.32 -7.93 5.27
N GLU A 151 -10.15 -9.20 4.94
CA GLU A 151 -10.43 -10.36 5.80
C GLU A 151 -9.15 -11.16 5.99
N VAL A 152 -8.69 -11.31 7.22
CA VAL A 152 -7.55 -12.16 7.57
C VAL A 152 -8.05 -13.56 7.90
N PHE A 153 -7.51 -14.56 7.21
CA PHE A 153 -7.82 -15.97 7.43
C PHE A 153 -6.61 -16.68 8.03
N ARG A 154 -6.87 -17.56 8.99
CA ARG A 154 -5.96 -18.59 9.45
C ARG A 154 -6.42 -19.94 8.92
N ARG A 155 -5.50 -20.76 8.40
CA ARG A 155 -5.84 -21.94 7.58
C ARG A 155 -6.66 -23.00 8.31
N ASP A 156 -6.52 -23.10 9.63
CA ASP A 156 -7.23 -24.05 10.49
C ASP A 156 -8.61 -23.54 10.94
N ILE A 157 -9.00 -22.32 10.57
CA ILE A 157 -10.28 -21.69 10.92
C ILE A 157 -11.03 -21.32 9.64
N ALA A 158 -12.28 -21.74 9.52
CA ALA A 158 -13.09 -21.53 8.32
C ALA A 158 -13.52 -20.05 8.13
N GLN A 159 -13.73 -19.33 9.23
CA GLN A 159 -14.14 -17.93 9.22
C GLN A 159 -12.93 -16.99 9.31
N PRO A 160 -13.03 -15.75 8.81
CA PRO A 160 -11.97 -14.78 9.02
C PRO A 160 -11.77 -14.53 10.52
N ILE A 161 -10.51 -14.47 10.95
CA ILE A 161 -10.15 -14.14 12.34
C ILE A 161 -10.16 -12.61 12.58
N TYR A 162 -10.15 -11.82 11.52
CA TYR A 162 -10.20 -10.37 11.58
C TYR A 162 -10.77 -9.79 10.29
N THR A 163 -11.54 -8.70 10.42
CA THR A 163 -12.09 -7.96 9.29
C THR A 163 -11.92 -6.46 9.54
N THR A 164 -11.49 -5.73 8.51
CA THR A 164 -11.36 -4.27 8.55
C THR A 164 -11.59 -3.66 7.18
N THR A 165 -11.67 -2.34 7.11
CA THR A 165 -11.75 -1.59 5.85
C THR A 165 -10.68 -0.52 5.80
N ALA A 166 -10.20 -0.20 4.60
CA ALA A 166 -9.31 0.92 4.39
C ALA A 166 -9.60 1.58 3.04
N GLU A 167 -9.35 2.89 2.97
CA GLU A 167 -9.29 3.62 1.71
C GLU A 167 -7.85 3.63 1.20
N SER A 168 -7.70 3.46 -0.10
CA SER A 168 -6.41 3.39 -0.77
C SER A 168 -6.49 3.83 -2.21
N THR A 169 -5.36 4.25 -2.73
CA THR A 169 -5.13 4.51 -4.15
C THR A 169 -3.90 3.71 -4.60
N TYR A 170 -3.60 3.70 -5.90
CA TYR A 170 -2.39 3.02 -6.36
C TYR A 170 -1.09 3.71 -5.88
N TRP A 171 -1.15 4.98 -5.45
CA TRP A 171 -0.01 5.75 -4.93
C TRP A 171 -0.01 5.93 -3.40
N VAL A 172 -1.14 5.71 -2.73
CA VAL A 172 -1.23 5.73 -1.25
C VAL A 172 -1.88 4.44 -0.78
N ARG A 173 -1.07 3.58 -0.19
CA ARG A 173 -1.49 2.26 0.29
C ARG A 173 -1.13 2.13 1.77
N PRO A 174 -2.06 2.47 2.69
CA PRO A 174 -1.79 2.38 4.12
C PRO A 174 -1.42 0.95 4.53
N ARG A 175 -0.54 0.84 5.54
CA ARG A 175 -0.23 -0.43 6.19
C ARG A 175 -1.35 -0.79 7.16
N LEU A 176 -1.74 -2.05 7.15
CA LEU A 176 -2.75 -2.63 8.02
C LEU A 176 -2.11 -3.78 8.79
N THR A 177 -2.52 -3.95 10.04
CA THR A 177 -1.99 -4.99 10.93
C THR A 177 -3.10 -5.67 11.72
N HIS A 178 -2.84 -6.91 12.10
CA HIS A 178 -3.64 -7.66 13.07
C HIS A 178 -2.74 -8.55 13.91
N SER A 179 -3.07 -8.74 15.19
CA SER A 179 -2.38 -9.69 16.06
C SER A 179 -3.31 -10.84 16.40
N ASP A 180 -2.95 -12.04 15.95
CA ASP A 180 -3.61 -13.27 16.37
C ASP A 180 -3.02 -13.74 17.71
N ASN A 181 -3.81 -13.66 18.76
CA ASN A 181 -3.45 -14.05 20.11
C ASN A 181 -4.00 -15.45 20.51
N ALA A 182 -4.64 -16.15 19.57
CA ALA A 182 -5.21 -17.47 19.78
C ALA A 182 -4.31 -18.58 19.18
N VAL A 183 -3.01 -18.48 19.41
CA VAL A 183 -1.99 -19.38 18.88
C VAL A 183 -1.13 -19.98 19.98
N THR A 184 -0.59 -21.18 19.75
CA THR A 184 0.22 -21.94 20.72
C THR A 184 1.71 -21.81 20.42
N ALA A 185 2.52 -21.55 21.44
CA ALA A 185 3.97 -21.47 21.34
C ALA A 185 4.59 -22.70 20.64
N GLY A 186 5.55 -22.47 19.76
CA GLY A 186 6.24 -23.51 18.99
C GLY A 186 5.43 -24.08 17.81
N GLN A 187 4.15 -23.78 17.68
CA GLN A 187 3.33 -24.26 16.56
C GLN A 187 3.46 -23.33 15.34
N THR A 188 3.27 -23.89 14.14
CA THR A 188 3.29 -23.14 12.89
C THR A 188 1.86 -22.97 12.36
N TYR A 189 1.49 -21.74 12.06
CA TYR A 189 0.21 -21.38 11.47
C TYR A 189 0.40 -20.72 10.11
N GLN A 190 -0.65 -20.78 9.28
CA GLN A 190 -0.65 -20.16 7.97
C GLN A 190 -1.76 -19.12 7.88
N TYR A 191 -1.43 -17.98 7.28
CA TYR A 191 -2.32 -16.83 7.14
C TYR A 191 -2.40 -16.38 5.69
N ARG A 192 -3.53 -15.81 5.32
CA ARG A 192 -3.71 -15.05 4.09
C ARG A 192 -4.68 -13.90 4.30
N VAL A 193 -4.63 -12.91 3.42
CA VAL A 193 -5.56 -11.78 3.40
C VAL A 193 -6.41 -11.88 2.13
N LYS A 194 -7.73 -11.83 2.29
CA LYS A 194 -8.69 -11.64 1.21
C LYS A 194 -9.10 -10.18 1.18
N VAL A 195 -9.18 -9.60 0.00
CA VAL A 195 -9.61 -8.23 -0.24
C VAL A 195 -10.82 -8.25 -1.13
N THR A 196 -11.84 -7.49 -0.76
CA THR A 196 -13.11 -7.43 -1.50
C THR A 196 -13.52 -5.97 -1.70
N ASP A 197 -13.94 -5.62 -2.91
CA ASP A 197 -14.52 -4.34 -3.25
C ASP A 197 -16.02 -4.27 -2.84
N PRO A 198 -16.67 -3.10 -2.90
CA PRO A 198 -18.09 -2.97 -2.61
C PRO A 198 -19.04 -3.72 -3.58
N ASN A 199 -18.53 -4.13 -4.74
CA ASN A 199 -19.29 -4.86 -5.76
C ASN A 199 -19.18 -6.38 -5.62
N GLY A 200 -18.36 -6.88 -4.66
CA GLY A 200 -18.15 -8.29 -4.40
C GLY A 200 -17.00 -8.92 -5.18
N ASN A 201 -16.26 -8.16 -6.00
CA ASN A 201 -15.06 -8.69 -6.63
C ASN A 201 -13.94 -8.82 -5.60
N SER A 202 -13.22 -9.91 -5.62
CA SER A 202 -12.22 -10.18 -4.59
C SER A 202 -10.96 -10.84 -5.12
N THR A 203 -9.87 -10.65 -4.36
CA THR A 203 -8.59 -11.32 -4.55
C THR A 203 -8.02 -11.78 -3.21
N THR A 204 -7.03 -12.66 -3.25
CA THR A 204 -6.35 -13.16 -2.05
C THR A 204 -4.85 -13.11 -2.22
N SER A 205 -4.14 -12.92 -1.09
CA SER A 205 -2.71 -13.24 -1.02
C SER A 205 -2.48 -14.76 -1.07
N ASP A 206 -1.26 -15.18 -1.31
CA ASP A 206 -0.84 -16.53 -1.01
C ASP A 206 -0.82 -16.77 0.52
N TRP A 207 -0.81 -18.07 0.90
CA TRP A 207 -0.65 -18.47 2.28
C TRP A 207 0.80 -18.24 2.74
N THR A 208 0.97 -17.54 3.86
CA THR A 208 2.27 -17.27 4.48
C THR A 208 2.31 -17.92 5.86
N SER A 209 3.41 -18.59 6.17
CA SER A 209 3.59 -19.33 7.43
C SER A 209 4.30 -18.48 8.47
N ALA A 210 3.89 -18.65 9.74
CA ALA A 210 4.63 -18.17 10.91
C ALA A 210 4.72 -19.27 11.97
N THR A 211 5.92 -19.48 12.52
CA THR A 211 6.10 -20.30 13.70
C THR A 211 6.04 -19.41 14.94
N VAL A 212 5.15 -19.75 15.87
CA VAL A 212 4.99 -18.98 17.11
C VAL A 212 6.24 -19.14 17.97
N ALA A 213 6.79 -18.03 18.45
CA ALA A 213 7.94 -18.03 19.34
C ALA A 213 7.68 -18.93 20.57
N ALA A 214 8.64 -19.76 20.92
CA ALA A 214 8.52 -20.67 22.06
C ALA A 214 8.61 -19.94 23.42
N THR A 215 9.38 -18.84 23.43
CA THR A 215 9.53 -17.94 24.60
C THR A 215 9.47 -16.49 24.10
N GLY A 216 9.16 -15.56 24.98
CA GLY A 216 9.22 -14.13 24.64
C GLY A 216 10.67 -13.70 24.37
N THR A 217 10.87 -12.96 23.30
CA THR A 217 12.13 -12.26 22.99
C THR A 217 12.08 -10.81 23.46
N GLU A 218 10.94 -10.41 24.02
CA GLU A 218 10.65 -9.05 24.46
C GLU A 218 11.14 -8.86 25.90
N ASN A 219 11.83 -7.75 26.10
CA ASN A 219 12.11 -7.24 27.46
C ASN A 219 11.05 -6.18 27.82
N ALA A 220 11.06 -5.72 29.09
CA ALA A 220 10.07 -4.75 29.59
C ALA A 220 10.05 -3.45 28.76
N TYR A 221 11.19 -3.03 28.23
CA TYR A 221 11.28 -1.85 27.36
C TYR A 221 10.56 -2.09 26.02
N ASN A 222 10.83 -3.23 25.35
CA ASN A 222 10.14 -3.58 24.10
C ASN A 222 8.63 -3.65 24.30
N ILE A 223 8.16 -4.24 25.42
CA ILE A 223 6.74 -4.30 25.76
C ILE A 223 6.15 -2.88 25.87
N ALA A 224 6.79 -1.99 26.61
CA ALA A 224 6.33 -0.59 26.78
C ALA A 224 6.25 0.15 25.45
N VAL A 225 7.22 -0.05 24.55
CA VAL A 225 7.19 0.52 23.21
C VAL A 225 6.02 -0.05 22.39
N LEU A 226 5.81 -1.35 22.40
CA LEU A 226 4.69 -1.98 21.69
C LEU A 226 3.32 -1.53 22.23
N ASP A 227 3.20 -1.34 23.53
CA ASP A 227 1.97 -0.87 24.18
C ASP A 227 1.65 0.60 23.83
N SER A 228 2.66 1.41 23.49
CA SER A 228 2.46 2.78 22.98
C SER A 228 1.97 2.83 21.53
N GLN A 229 1.89 1.67 20.85
CA GLN A 229 1.40 1.49 19.48
C GLN A 229 2.07 2.42 18.44
N PRO A 230 3.41 2.44 18.36
CA PRO A 230 4.09 3.25 17.35
C PRO A 230 3.71 2.74 15.94
N LYS A 231 3.80 3.59 14.95
CA LYS A 231 3.58 3.19 13.56
C LYS A 231 4.62 2.19 13.07
N TYR A 232 5.88 2.40 13.47
CA TYR A 232 7.03 1.53 13.19
C TYR A 232 7.87 1.36 14.44
N TYR A 233 8.47 0.18 14.60
CA TYR A 233 9.41 -0.10 15.67
C TYR A 233 10.49 -1.06 15.21
N TRP A 234 11.71 -0.57 15.08
CA TRP A 234 12.91 -1.36 14.75
C TRP A 234 13.81 -1.46 15.97
N PRO A 235 13.76 -2.55 16.75
CA PRO A 235 14.67 -2.74 17.90
C PRO A 235 16.15 -2.81 17.49
N LEU A 236 16.44 -3.17 16.25
CA LEU A 236 17.79 -3.33 15.68
C LEU A 236 18.66 -4.28 16.52
N ASN A 237 18.04 -5.29 17.09
CA ASN A 237 18.63 -6.23 18.03
C ASN A 237 19.00 -7.58 17.40
N GLU A 238 18.93 -7.72 16.10
CA GLU A 238 19.34 -8.93 15.39
C GLU A 238 20.86 -9.10 15.46
N ALA A 239 21.30 -10.35 15.72
CA ALA A 239 22.71 -10.68 15.91
C ALA A 239 23.56 -10.54 14.62
N SER A 240 22.92 -10.68 13.44
CA SER A 240 23.59 -10.66 12.13
C SER A 240 22.62 -10.34 11.01
N GLY A 241 23.14 -10.28 9.78
CA GLY A 241 22.34 -10.02 8.58
C GLY A 241 22.20 -8.52 8.26
N THR A 242 21.49 -8.23 7.19
CA THR A 242 21.30 -6.87 6.66
C THR A 242 19.87 -6.34 6.83
N SER A 243 18.99 -7.06 7.52
CA SER A 243 17.62 -6.64 7.75
C SER A 243 17.40 -6.23 9.21
N GLY A 244 16.87 -5.04 9.44
CA GLY A 244 16.32 -4.62 10.74
C GLY A 244 14.82 -4.79 10.71
N ILE A 245 14.30 -5.67 11.57
CA ILE A 245 12.89 -6.10 11.54
C ILE A 245 11.99 -5.07 12.20
N ASP A 246 10.95 -4.67 11.49
CA ASP A 246 9.88 -3.84 12.06
C ASP A 246 8.88 -4.70 12.84
N TRP A 247 8.85 -4.50 14.15
CA TRP A 247 7.96 -5.26 15.03
C TRP A 247 6.49 -4.80 14.97
N MET A 248 6.19 -3.68 14.29
CA MET A 248 4.82 -3.15 14.21
C MET A 248 4.14 -3.44 12.88
N ALA A 249 4.71 -2.99 11.79
CA ALA A 249 4.02 -2.94 10.48
C ALA A 249 4.63 -3.84 9.41
N GLY A 250 5.70 -4.60 9.73
CA GLY A 250 6.43 -5.40 8.75
C GLY A 250 7.11 -4.55 7.68
N ASN A 251 7.50 -3.33 8.02
CA ASN A 251 8.26 -2.42 7.17
C ASN A 251 9.75 -2.51 7.54
N ASP A 252 10.38 -3.62 7.22
CA ASP A 252 11.77 -3.88 7.55
C ASP A 252 12.71 -2.86 6.89
N VAL A 253 13.78 -2.52 7.59
CA VAL A 253 14.83 -1.68 7.03
C VAL A 253 16.00 -2.54 6.53
N THR A 254 16.55 -2.15 5.38
CA THR A 254 17.81 -2.71 4.89
C THR A 254 18.96 -1.90 5.45
N LEU A 255 19.88 -2.59 6.13
CA LEU A 255 21.10 -2.01 6.71
C LEU A 255 22.25 -2.15 5.73
N ALA A 256 23.02 -1.08 5.57
CA ALA A 256 24.12 -1.04 4.64
C ALA A 256 25.28 -0.15 5.15
N GLY A 257 26.40 -0.20 4.46
CA GLY A 257 27.60 0.59 4.76
C GLY A 257 28.23 0.21 6.09
N GLY A 258 28.61 1.22 6.87
CA GLY A 258 29.30 1.06 8.15
C GLY A 258 28.37 0.71 9.31
N THR A 259 27.57 -0.34 9.18
CA THR A 259 26.75 -0.92 10.25
C THR A 259 27.38 -2.17 10.84
N THR A 260 27.37 -2.31 12.17
CA THR A 260 27.86 -3.50 12.88
C THR A 260 26.79 -4.04 13.80
N ARG A 261 26.41 -5.30 13.58
CA ARG A 261 25.35 -6.01 14.31
C ARG A 261 25.88 -6.68 15.57
N GLY A 262 24.96 -7.07 16.46
CA GLY A 262 25.28 -7.88 17.64
C GLY A 262 26.14 -7.15 18.67
N GLN A 263 26.11 -5.83 18.70
CA GLN A 263 26.76 -5.04 19.74
C GLN A 263 26.00 -5.18 21.04
N ALA A 264 26.64 -4.90 22.18
CA ALA A 264 25.97 -4.90 23.46
C ALA A 264 24.83 -3.85 23.46
N GLY A 265 23.63 -4.27 23.83
CA GLY A 265 22.48 -3.37 23.96
C GLY A 265 22.65 -2.42 25.15
N GLN A 266 22.07 -1.23 25.05
CA GLN A 266 22.16 -0.19 26.09
C GLN A 266 20.93 -0.17 27.00
N VAL A 267 19.93 -1.01 26.74
CA VAL A 267 18.71 -1.06 27.59
C VAL A 267 19.04 -1.74 28.93
N VAL A 268 18.97 -0.97 30.01
CA VAL A 268 19.27 -1.46 31.35
C VAL A 268 18.31 -2.58 31.78
N GLY A 269 18.85 -3.67 32.29
CA GLY A 269 18.06 -4.83 32.75
C GLY A 269 17.62 -5.77 31.64
N ALA A 270 18.05 -5.55 30.40
CA ALA A 270 17.77 -6.43 29.28
C ALA A 270 19.05 -7.00 28.68
N ALA A 271 19.11 -8.33 28.55
CA ALA A 271 20.11 -8.95 27.69
C ALA A 271 19.70 -8.71 26.23
N SER A 272 20.06 -7.58 25.66
CA SER A 272 19.73 -7.20 24.29
C SER A 272 20.99 -6.93 23.48
N SER A 273 20.94 -7.22 22.20
CA SER A 273 21.93 -6.74 21.24
C SER A 273 21.45 -5.43 20.59
N SER A 274 22.36 -4.74 19.95
CA SER A 274 22.11 -3.50 19.22
C SER A 274 22.89 -3.48 17.91
N THR A 275 22.59 -2.50 17.07
CA THR A 275 23.33 -2.23 15.83
C THR A 275 24.06 -0.91 15.98
N ALA A 276 25.38 -0.93 15.78
CA ALA A 276 26.18 0.30 15.71
C ALA A 276 26.20 0.86 14.29
N PHE A 277 26.10 2.17 14.18
CA PHE A 277 26.31 2.94 12.94
C PHE A 277 27.59 3.75 13.09
N ASN A 278 28.46 3.73 12.10
CA ASN A 278 29.80 4.38 12.18
C ASN A 278 29.77 5.91 12.05
N GLY A 279 28.60 6.53 11.91
CA GLY A 279 28.44 7.99 11.76
C GLY A 279 28.94 8.55 10.42
N SER A 280 29.31 7.70 9.48
CA SER A 280 29.83 8.12 8.17
C SER A 280 28.99 7.61 7.00
N ASN A 281 28.90 6.30 6.82
CA ASN A 281 28.18 5.67 5.72
C ASN A 281 27.28 4.51 6.16
N GLY A 282 27.13 4.28 7.45
CA GLY A 282 26.17 3.33 7.99
C GLY A 282 24.74 3.84 7.79
N THR A 283 23.88 3.07 7.12
CA THR A 283 22.51 3.46 6.79
C THR A 283 21.52 2.34 7.09
N GLY A 284 20.28 2.74 7.41
CA GLY A 284 19.12 1.87 7.42
C GLY A 284 18.03 2.51 6.56
N ALA A 285 17.58 1.81 5.53
CA ALA A 285 16.59 2.30 4.59
C ALA A 285 15.37 1.36 4.51
N SER A 286 14.19 1.92 4.64
CA SER A 286 12.92 1.24 4.36
C SER A 286 12.63 1.26 2.86
N SER A 287 12.07 0.19 2.33
CA SER A 287 11.54 0.15 0.95
C SER A 287 10.19 0.85 0.81
N VAL A 288 9.52 1.20 1.90
CA VAL A 288 8.24 1.89 1.90
C VAL A 288 8.46 3.38 2.01
N SER A 289 8.18 4.10 0.93
CA SER A 289 8.11 5.55 0.93
C SER A 289 6.72 6.00 1.37
N GLU A 290 6.65 6.82 2.39
CA GLU A 290 5.40 7.42 2.87
C GLU A 290 5.53 8.93 2.96
N VAL A 291 4.45 9.62 2.64
CA VAL A 291 4.32 11.03 3.00
C VAL A 291 4.12 11.11 4.52
N GLY A 292 5.07 11.73 5.20
CA GLY A 292 4.96 11.93 6.64
C GLY A 292 3.74 12.76 7.00
N PRO A 293 3.05 12.46 8.12
CA PRO A 293 2.00 13.31 8.63
C PRO A 293 2.59 14.67 9.07
N ASN A 294 1.74 15.71 9.13
CA ASN A 294 2.16 17.03 9.58
C ASN A 294 2.69 17.07 11.03
N THR A 295 2.32 16.06 11.83
CA THR A 295 2.76 15.90 13.22
C THR A 295 3.25 14.46 13.42
N PHE A 296 4.47 14.29 13.87
CA PHE A 296 5.05 12.98 14.16
C PHE A 296 6.09 13.09 15.28
N SER A 297 6.37 11.96 15.93
CA SER A 297 7.49 11.80 16.85
C SER A 297 8.43 10.71 16.35
N VAL A 298 9.73 10.91 16.51
CA VAL A 298 10.76 9.91 16.26
C VAL A 298 11.60 9.78 17.51
N GLU A 299 11.79 8.55 17.97
CA GLU A 299 12.66 8.23 19.10
C GLU A 299 13.79 7.32 18.64
N ALA A 300 14.99 7.57 19.07
CA ALA A 300 16.17 6.75 18.83
C ALA A 300 17.02 6.64 20.10
N TRP A 301 17.51 5.46 20.40
CA TRP A 301 18.29 5.13 21.59
C TRP A 301 19.58 4.41 21.22
#